data_d3edd021632d0b39ce5e6c176a113e7d
#
_entry.id   d3edd021632d0b39ce5e6c176a113e7d
#
_cell.length_a   1.000
_cell.length_b   1.000
_cell.length_c   1.000
_cell.angle_alpha   90.00
_cell.angle_beta   90.00
_cell.angle_gamma   90.00
#
_symmetry.space_group_name_H-M   'P 1'
#
loop_
_entity.id
_entity.type
_entity.pdbx_description
1 polymer ?
#
loop_
_entity_poly.entity_id
_entity_poly.type
_entity_poly.pdbx_seq_one_letter_code
_entity_poly.pdbx_strand_id
1 'polypeptide(L)'
;MYKRQFYYKAIRSANTFLNNVDRSPLEDAEKISLKNQVRFLRALYHHELFRFYGALVIGDKELDPLLYDEIKRESLETTVRWIANEFKELAEPGVLPDKYDAADYGRATRGAALGYLARTLLYAASPLHNASGVTWREAADAAYDMIEYADNGDFYRLYEDPTTPEKSYTRLFNTRANGEVIMGFLRAPANDLYGMMPAFDPWNVNKELLTCPNQWLVDCYDMLDGSQPILGYESNTKAIINPNSGYNENSPYANRDPRLAQSILCDGATWPLVNGKPATIDLSKSYRWGSGYFLTKFLDDRIDHRKGGTTYMDFPMMRYAEILLDYAEAENEAEDTNTAREKAIAQLNRIRRRAGITTDLLAADYNQATLRERIRKERRVELCFEDHRFFDIRRWLIAKNVMRLPAVGIKKINGEYQRVTLDTRNYNERMNLAPIPQDEVNNCPNIYQNPGY
;
A
#
# COMPACT_ATOMS: atom_id res chain seq x y z
N MET A 1 7.70 -3.23 18.80
CA MET A 1 7.68 -4.34 19.78
C MET A 1 6.38 -5.14 19.71
N TYR A 2 5.21 -4.54 19.94
CA TYR A 2 3.93 -5.28 19.99
C TYR A 2 3.52 -6.04 18.70
N LYS A 3 3.82 -5.54 17.50
CA LYS A 3 3.42 -6.19 16.23
C LYS A 3 4.00 -7.60 16.07
N ARG A 4 5.29 -7.80 16.38
CA ARG A 4 5.96 -9.11 16.25
C ARG A 4 5.31 -10.17 17.13
N GLN A 5 5.07 -9.86 18.41
CA GLN A 5 4.41 -10.77 19.35
C GLN A 5 2.99 -11.12 18.90
N PHE A 6 2.27 -10.14 18.34
CA PHE A 6 0.92 -10.37 17.81
C PHE A 6 0.92 -11.42 16.69
N TYR A 7 1.81 -11.27 15.69
CA TYR A 7 1.88 -12.22 14.58
C TYR A 7 2.33 -13.61 15.02
N TYR A 8 3.33 -13.75 15.89
CA TYR A 8 3.72 -15.06 16.39
C TYR A 8 2.66 -15.74 17.27
N LYS A 9 1.85 -14.97 18.01
CA LYS A 9 0.67 -15.51 18.69
C LYS A 9 -0.37 -16.05 17.70
N ALA A 10 -0.62 -15.31 16.63
CA ALA A 10 -1.53 -15.73 15.58
C ALA A 10 -1.02 -16.98 14.82
N ILE A 11 0.28 -17.05 14.54
CA ILE A 11 0.94 -18.23 13.96
C ILE A 11 0.79 -19.44 14.88
N ARG A 12 0.99 -19.28 16.19
CA ARG A 12 0.78 -20.36 17.17
C ARG A 12 -0.68 -20.83 17.14
N SER A 13 -1.65 -19.91 17.15
CA SER A 13 -3.07 -20.27 17.07
C SER A 13 -3.40 -21.02 15.78
N ALA A 14 -2.79 -20.64 14.65
CA ALA A 14 -2.93 -21.34 13.38
C ALA A 14 -2.38 -22.78 13.49
N ASN A 15 -1.20 -22.97 14.08
CA ASN A 15 -0.63 -24.30 14.27
C ASN A 15 -1.47 -25.18 15.22
N THR A 16 -1.95 -24.60 16.33
CA THR A 16 -2.86 -25.33 17.24
C THR A 16 -4.13 -25.76 16.52
N PHE A 17 -4.71 -24.90 15.67
CA PHE A 17 -5.86 -25.29 14.85
C PHE A 17 -5.52 -26.44 13.88
N LEU A 18 -4.44 -26.31 13.11
CA LEU A 18 -4.01 -27.32 12.13
C LEU A 18 -3.73 -28.68 12.77
N ASN A 19 -3.19 -28.72 14.00
CA ASN A 19 -2.91 -29.95 14.74
C ASN A 19 -4.16 -30.64 15.30
N ASN A 20 -5.29 -29.93 15.43
CA ASN A 20 -6.47 -30.44 16.12
C ASN A 20 -7.72 -30.58 15.24
N VAL A 21 -7.78 -29.91 14.09
CA VAL A 21 -9.00 -29.83 13.25
C VAL A 21 -9.47 -31.22 12.78
N ASP A 22 -8.57 -32.17 12.59
CA ASP A 22 -8.91 -33.55 12.17
C ASP A 22 -9.73 -34.32 13.21
N ARG A 23 -9.64 -33.93 14.49
CA ARG A 23 -10.42 -34.50 15.60
C ARG A 23 -11.82 -33.91 15.71
N SER A 24 -12.14 -32.87 14.92
CA SER A 24 -13.46 -32.25 14.96
C SER A 24 -14.51 -33.13 14.28
N PRO A 25 -15.79 -32.96 14.59
CA PRO A 25 -16.88 -33.71 13.96
C PRO A 25 -17.30 -33.14 12.59
N LEU A 26 -16.55 -32.21 12.04
CA LEU A 26 -16.82 -31.58 10.73
C LEU A 26 -16.63 -32.60 9.59
N GLU A 27 -17.32 -32.38 8.50
CA GLU A 27 -17.11 -33.11 7.25
C GLU A 27 -15.70 -32.90 6.68
N ASP A 28 -15.14 -33.90 6.00
CA ASP A 28 -13.74 -33.83 5.54
C ASP A 28 -13.51 -32.69 4.53
N ALA A 29 -14.47 -32.40 3.67
CA ALA A 29 -14.39 -31.25 2.73
C ALA A 29 -14.31 -29.91 3.49
N GLU A 30 -15.06 -29.76 4.57
CA GLU A 30 -15.02 -28.57 5.42
C GLU A 30 -13.68 -28.44 6.15
N LYS A 31 -13.16 -29.53 6.72
CA LYS A 31 -11.83 -29.58 7.35
C LYS A 31 -10.74 -29.15 6.38
N ILE A 32 -10.75 -29.65 5.13
CA ILE A 32 -9.79 -29.28 4.08
C ILE A 32 -9.89 -27.79 3.77
N SER A 33 -11.10 -27.28 3.56
CA SER A 33 -11.34 -25.85 3.29
C SER A 33 -10.80 -24.96 4.41
N LEU A 34 -11.09 -25.29 5.67
CA LEU A 34 -10.62 -24.55 6.85
C LEU A 34 -9.10 -24.63 7.00
N LYS A 35 -8.49 -25.80 6.78
CA LYS A 35 -7.02 -25.96 6.79
C LYS A 35 -6.35 -25.03 5.78
N ASN A 36 -6.85 -24.99 4.55
CA ASN A 36 -6.27 -24.16 3.50
C ASN A 36 -6.37 -22.66 3.84
N GLN A 37 -7.49 -22.22 4.40
CA GLN A 37 -7.65 -20.84 4.87
C GLN A 37 -6.70 -20.50 6.02
N VAL A 38 -6.54 -21.41 7.00
CA VAL A 38 -5.63 -21.21 8.14
C VAL A 38 -4.16 -21.25 7.69
N ARG A 39 -3.80 -22.12 6.72
CA ARG A 39 -2.49 -22.10 6.07
C ARG A 39 -2.22 -20.74 5.40
N PHE A 40 -3.20 -20.20 4.67
CA PHE A 40 -3.09 -18.88 4.07
C PHE A 40 -2.84 -17.80 5.12
N LEU A 41 -3.59 -17.76 6.20
CA LEU A 41 -3.38 -16.79 7.28
C LEU A 41 -2.00 -16.95 7.94
N ARG A 42 -1.54 -18.17 8.14
CA ARG A 42 -0.21 -18.45 8.67
C ARG A 42 0.89 -17.93 7.75
N ALA A 43 0.78 -18.17 6.45
CA ALA A 43 1.70 -17.62 5.45
C ALA A 43 1.65 -16.08 5.40
N LEU A 44 0.45 -15.49 5.48
CA LEU A 44 0.25 -14.05 5.54
C LEU A 44 0.96 -13.42 6.76
N TYR A 45 0.84 -14.03 7.94
CA TYR A 45 1.53 -13.51 9.14
C TYR A 45 3.06 -13.61 9.02
N HIS A 46 3.60 -14.64 8.37
CA HIS A 46 5.03 -14.73 8.08
C HIS A 46 5.43 -13.68 7.04
N HIS A 47 4.63 -13.44 6.00
CA HIS A 47 4.86 -12.36 5.03
C HIS A 47 4.92 -10.98 5.73
N GLU A 48 3.99 -10.70 6.63
CA GLU A 48 4.00 -9.45 7.39
C GLU A 48 5.25 -9.32 8.28
N LEU A 49 5.66 -10.39 8.95
CA LEU A 49 6.91 -10.41 9.70
C LEU A 49 8.14 -10.21 8.81
N PHE A 50 8.18 -10.86 7.64
CA PHE A 50 9.25 -10.71 6.66
C PHE A 50 9.44 -9.25 6.24
N ARG A 51 8.36 -8.54 5.92
CA ARG A 51 8.42 -7.13 5.52
C ARG A 51 9.07 -6.23 6.58
N PHE A 52 8.89 -6.53 7.86
CA PHE A 52 9.44 -5.75 8.96
C PHE A 52 10.84 -6.20 9.40
N TYR A 53 11.10 -7.50 9.40
CA TYR A 53 12.27 -8.08 10.09
C TYR A 53 13.25 -8.80 9.16
N GLY A 54 12.91 -9.04 7.90
CA GLY A 54 13.70 -9.84 6.97
C GLY A 54 13.63 -11.32 7.32
N ALA A 55 14.75 -11.96 7.60
CA ALA A 55 14.83 -13.36 8.02
C ALA A 55 14.04 -13.64 9.31
N LEU A 56 13.43 -14.83 9.43
CA LEU A 56 12.48 -15.17 10.49
C LEU A 56 12.81 -16.51 11.18
N VAL A 57 12.23 -16.69 12.35
CA VAL A 57 11.93 -18.02 12.88
C VAL A 57 10.67 -18.50 12.17
N ILE A 58 10.76 -19.62 11.44
CA ILE A 58 9.60 -20.17 10.73
C ILE A 58 8.78 -20.97 11.72
N GLY A 59 7.54 -20.55 11.92
CA GLY A 59 6.56 -21.23 12.78
C GLY A 59 5.65 -22.14 11.97
N ASP A 60 6.19 -23.17 11.34
CA ASP A 60 5.43 -24.17 10.59
C ASP A 60 4.77 -25.25 11.47
N LYS A 61 5.21 -25.34 12.71
CA LYS A 61 4.72 -26.23 13.77
C LYS A 61 4.67 -25.49 15.11
N GLU A 62 4.03 -26.11 16.12
CA GLU A 62 4.12 -25.59 17.48
C GLU A 62 5.56 -25.70 18.00
N LEU A 63 6.11 -24.56 18.42
CA LEU A 63 7.43 -24.50 19.04
C LEU A 63 7.29 -24.69 20.54
N ASP A 64 8.09 -25.59 21.12
CA ASP A 64 8.18 -25.74 22.56
C ASP A 64 9.01 -24.57 23.15
N PRO A 65 8.40 -23.72 24.00
CA PRO A 65 9.12 -22.59 24.58
C PRO A 65 10.24 -23.00 25.55
N LEU A 66 10.32 -24.28 25.94
CA LEU A 66 11.40 -24.80 26.78
C LEU A 66 12.63 -25.23 25.98
N LEU A 67 12.51 -25.36 24.65
CA LEU A 67 13.58 -25.78 23.76
C LEU A 67 14.20 -24.56 23.04
N TYR A 68 14.70 -23.61 23.83
CA TYR A 68 15.30 -22.37 23.28
C TYR A 68 16.46 -22.62 22.30
N ASP A 69 17.22 -23.68 22.48
CA ASP A 69 18.35 -24.02 21.62
C ASP A 69 17.91 -24.55 20.25
N GLU A 70 16.67 -25.01 20.11
CA GLU A 70 16.10 -25.46 18.84
C GLU A 70 15.48 -24.29 18.04
N ILE A 71 15.17 -23.19 18.70
CA ILE A 71 14.57 -22.01 18.06
C ILE A 71 15.64 -21.29 17.25
N LYS A 72 15.53 -21.34 15.93
CA LYS A 72 16.51 -20.80 15.02
C LYS A 72 15.88 -19.74 14.10
N ARG A 73 16.56 -18.61 13.96
CA ARG A 73 16.27 -17.66 12.89
C ARG A 73 16.90 -18.18 11.60
N GLU A 74 16.05 -18.50 10.63
CA GLU A 74 16.46 -19.04 9.34
C GLU A 74 17.19 -18.02 8.47
N SER A 75 17.76 -18.44 7.35
CA SER A 75 18.29 -17.53 6.35
C SER A 75 17.16 -16.73 5.70
N LEU A 76 17.50 -15.59 5.09
CA LEU A 76 16.54 -14.82 4.32
C LEU A 76 15.96 -15.62 3.15
N GLU A 77 16.81 -16.38 2.44
CA GLU A 77 16.41 -17.26 1.35
C GLU A 77 15.39 -18.31 1.83
N THR A 78 15.74 -19.06 2.90
CA THR A 78 14.84 -20.07 3.49
C THR A 78 13.49 -19.46 3.91
N THR A 79 13.53 -18.29 4.55
CA THR A 79 12.32 -17.57 4.97
C THR A 79 11.42 -17.23 3.78
N VAL A 80 11.98 -16.64 2.74
CA VAL A 80 11.22 -16.21 1.56
C VAL A 80 10.69 -17.40 0.78
N ARG A 81 11.54 -18.43 0.56
CA ARG A 81 11.13 -19.64 -0.18
C ARG A 81 10.01 -20.39 0.55
N TRP A 82 10.05 -20.46 1.88
CA TRP A 82 8.98 -21.07 2.66
C TRP A 82 7.66 -20.30 2.47
N ILE A 83 7.67 -18.96 2.62
CA ILE A 83 6.46 -18.12 2.44
C ILE A 83 5.91 -18.25 1.02
N ALA A 84 6.79 -18.16 0.02
CA ALA A 84 6.41 -18.24 -1.38
C ALA A 84 5.81 -19.62 -1.73
N ASN A 85 6.39 -20.71 -1.21
CA ASN A 85 5.87 -22.06 -1.43
C ASN A 85 4.48 -22.27 -0.80
N GLU A 86 4.23 -21.77 0.43
CA GLU A 86 2.90 -21.84 1.04
C GLU A 86 1.85 -21.14 0.15
N PHE A 87 2.14 -19.94 -0.34
CA PHE A 87 1.22 -19.25 -1.24
C PHE A 87 1.07 -19.94 -2.60
N LYS A 88 2.16 -20.48 -3.16
CA LYS A 88 2.15 -21.21 -4.43
C LYS A 88 1.26 -22.45 -4.35
N GLU A 89 1.41 -23.27 -3.33
CA GLU A 89 0.55 -24.46 -3.11
C GLU A 89 -0.92 -24.07 -2.93
N LEU A 90 -1.19 -22.98 -2.20
CA LEU A 90 -2.55 -22.49 -1.97
C LEU A 90 -3.18 -21.87 -3.23
N ALA A 91 -2.37 -21.43 -4.20
CA ALA A 91 -2.79 -20.91 -5.48
C ALA A 91 -3.08 -22.01 -6.53
N GLU A 92 -2.77 -23.28 -6.23
CA GLU A 92 -3.11 -24.38 -7.13
C GLU A 92 -4.63 -24.50 -7.34
N PRO A 93 -5.08 -24.84 -8.56
CA PRO A 93 -6.50 -24.99 -8.84
C PRO A 93 -7.20 -25.97 -7.89
N GLY A 94 -8.31 -25.53 -7.29
CA GLY A 94 -9.12 -26.36 -6.39
C GLY A 94 -8.65 -26.40 -4.92
N VAL A 95 -7.53 -25.74 -4.57
CA VAL A 95 -7.06 -25.67 -3.16
C VAL A 95 -7.78 -24.56 -2.41
N LEU A 96 -7.76 -23.34 -2.92
CA LEU A 96 -8.62 -22.26 -2.46
C LEU A 96 -9.64 -21.93 -3.55
N PRO A 97 -10.88 -21.52 -3.19
CA PRO A 97 -11.87 -21.15 -4.18
C PRO A 97 -11.47 -19.85 -4.90
N ASP A 98 -11.89 -19.74 -6.15
CA ASP A 98 -11.67 -18.52 -6.96
C ASP A 98 -12.51 -17.36 -6.42
N LYS A 99 -13.69 -17.64 -5.88
CA LYS A 99 -14.64 -16.64 -5.40
C LYS A 99 -15.49 -17.20 -4.26
N TYR A 100 -15.90 -16.34 -3.35
CA TYR A 100 -16.93 -16.61 -2.35
C TYR A 100 -18.21 -15.84 -2.67
N ASP A 101 -19.33 -16.28 -2.13
CA ASP A 101 -20.58 -15.54 -2.12
C ASP A 101 -20.50 -14.34 -1.14
N ALA A 102 -21.58 -13.55 -1.09
CA ALA A 102 -21.61 -12.34 -0.27
C ALA A 102 -21.50 -12.63 1.24
N ALA A 103 -21.92 -13.81 1.71
CA ALA A 103 -21.89 -14.19 3.12
C ALA A 103 -20.45 -14.46 3.61
N ASP A 104 -19.64 -15.02 2.72
CA ASP A 104 -18.26 -15.40 2.98
C ASP A 104 -17.22 -14.43 2.36
N TYR A 105 -17.66 -13.27 1.87
CA TYR A 105 -16.77 -12.24 1.31
C TYR A 105 -15.68 -11.86 2.31
N GLY A 106 -14.43 -11.80 1.83
CA GLY A 106 -13.25 -11.46 2.61
C GLY A 106 -12.45 -12.66 3.11
N ARG A 107 -12.91 -13.89 2.86
CA ARG A 107 -12.10 -15.09 3.06
C ARG A 107 -10.99 -15.21 2.02
N ALA A 108 -9.96 -16.01 2.32
CA ALA A 108 -8.83 -16.23 1.42
C ALA A 108 -9.25 -16.94 0.14
N THR A 109 -8.98 -16.32 -1.01
CA THR A 109 -9.23 -16.86 -2.34
C THR A 109 -7.93 -17.29 -3.01
N ARG A 110 -8.04 -18.05 -4.12
CA ARG A 110 -6.92 -18.36 -4.99
C ARG A 110 -6.21 -17.09 -5.48
N GLY A 111 -6.97 -16.05 -5.88
CA GLY A 111 -6.41 -14.76 -6.28
C GLY A 111 -5.64 -14.06 -5.15
N ALA A 112 -6.08 -14.20 -3.89
CA ALA A 112 -5.32 -13.68 -2.76
C ALA A 112 -3.97 -14.42 -2.59
N ALA A 113 -3.94 -15.73 -2.80
CA ALA A 113 -2.70 -16.52 -2.74
C ALA A 113 -1.72 -16.12 -3.86
N LEU A 114 -2.20 -16.00 -5.11
CA LEU A 114 -1.39 -15.51 -6.25
C LEU A 114 -0.85 -14.09 -5.99
N GLY A 115 -1.70 -13.19 -5.51
CA GLY A 115 -1.28 -11.81 -5.23
C GLY A 115 -0.23 -11.72 -4.12
N TYR A 116 -0.37 -12.47 -3.02
CA TYR A 116 0.64 -12.50 -1.96
C TYR A 116 1.93 -13.23 -2.36
N LEU A 117 1.86 -14.22 -3.26
CA LEU A 117 3.04 -14.80 -3.90
C LEU A 117 3.80 -13.72 -4.68
N ALA A 118 3.12 -12.98 -5.55
CA ALA A 118 3.71 -11.90 -6.36
C ALA A 118 4.36 -10.83 -5.47
N ARG A 119 3.62 -10.32 -4.47
CA ARG A 119 4.16 -9.32 -3.53
C ARG A 119 5.36 -9.84 -2.74
N THR A 120 5.33 -11.09 -2.30
CA THR A 120 6.47 -11.70 -1.56
C THR A 120 7.71 -11.73 -2.42
N LEU A 121 7.59 -12.20 -3.67
CA LEU A 121 8.72 -12.30 -4.59
C LEU A 121 9.22 -10.92 -5.04
N LEU A 122 8.33 -9.93 -5.26
CA LEU A 122 8.74 -8.55 -5.54
C LEU A 122 9.59 -7.94 -4.41
N TYR A 123 9.15 -8.12 -3.17
CA TYR A 123 9.90 -7.64 -2.00
C TYR A 123 11.23 -8.35 -1.87
N ALA A 124 11.25 -9.66 -2.10
CA ALA A 124 12.46 -10.49 -2.03
C ALA A 124 13.48 -10.16 -3.12
N ALA A 125 13.04 -9.85 -4.35
CA ALA A 125 13.91 -9.42 -5.44
C ALA A 125 14.46 -7.98 -5.24
N SER A 126 13.86 -7.19 -4.35
CA SER A 126 14.23 -5.79 -4.14
C SER A 126 15.60 -5.65 -3.44
N PRO A 127 16.32 -4.53 -3.63
CA PRO A 127 17.70 -4.34 -3.13
C PRO A 127 17.92 -4.64 -1.64
N LEU A 128 16.95 -4.30 -0.77
CA LEU A 128 17.06 -4.60 0.67
C LEU A 128 17.14 -6.10 0.97
N HIS A 129 16.54 -6.92 0.11
CA HIS A 129 16.39 -8.35 0.31
C HIS A 129 17.13 -9.19 -0.74
N ASN A 130 18.12 -8.62 -1.43
CA ASN A 130 18.87 -9.29 -2.51
C ASN A 130 19.54 -10.61 -2.08
N ALA A 131 19.83 -10.78 -0.79
CA ALA A 131 20.34 -12.03 -0.23
C ALA A 131 19.30 -13.16 -0.17
N SER A 132 18.08 -12.93 -0.62
CA SER A 132 17.02 -13.95 -0.75
C SER A 132 17.25 -14.93 -1.91
N GLY A 133 18.10 -14.57 -2.88
CA GLY A 133 18.30 -15.33 -4.11
C GLY A 133 17.11 -15.30 -5.08
N VAL A 134 16.08 -14.49 -4.82
CA VAL A 134 14.96 -14.30 -5.74
C VAL A 134 15.35 -13.28 -6.81
N THR A 135 15.04 -13.60 -8.06
CA THR A 135 15.31 -12.74 -9.21
C THR A 135 14.09 -11.85 -9.53
N TRP A 136 14.35 -10.72 -10.20
CA TRP A 136 13.29 -9.88 -10.72
C TRP A 136 12.39 -10.60 -11.75
N ARG A 137 12.94 -11.57 -12.50
CA ARG A 137 12.18 -12.40 -13.44
C ARG A 137 11.16 -13.28 -12.69
N GLU A 138 11.57 -13.95 -11.60
CA GLU A 138 10.63 -14.73 -10.77
C GLU A 138 9.50 -13.83 -10.22
N ALA A 139 9.82 -12.61 -9.82
CA ALA A 139 8.81 -11.66 -9.34
C ALA A 139 7.87 -11.19 -10.46
N ALA A 140 8.41 -10.93 -11.65
CA ALA A 140 7.62 -10.53 -12.80
C ALA A 140 6.68 -11.65 -13.27
N ASP A 141 7.19 -12.88 -13.34
CA ASP A 141 6.38 -14.04 -13.76
C ASP A 141 5.22 -14.28 -12.79
N ALA A 142 5.46 -14.23 -11.47
CA ALA A 142 4.40 -14.41 -10.48
C ALA A 142 3.34 -13.29 -10.52
N ALA A 143 3.75 -12.05 -10.78
CA ALA A 143 2.80 -10.94 -10.93
C ALA A 143 2.02 -11.06 -12.26
N TYR A 144 2.66 -11.55 -13.32
CA TYR A 144 2.00 -11.81 -14.59
C TYR A 144 0.98 -12.95 -14.49
N ASP A 145 1.32 -14.05 -13.83
CA ASP A 145 0.39 -15.17 -13.56
C ASP A 145 -0.89 -14.68 -12.85
N MET A 146 -0.75 -13.74 -11.89
CA MET A 146 -1.91 -13.14 -11.23
C MET A 146 -2.71 -12.24 -12.19
N ILE A 147 -2.07 -11.51 -13.10
CA ILE A 147 -2.75 -10.70 -14.12
C ILE A 147 -3.51 -11.61 -15.11
N GLU A 148 -2.86 -12.66 -15.62
CA GLU A 148 -3.52 -13.61 -16.50
C GLU A 148 -4.71 -14.29 -15.82
N TYR A 149 -4.55 -14.72 -14.56
CA TYR A 149 -5.64 -15.28 -13.79
C TYR A 149 -6.82 -14.31 -13.65
N ALA A 150 -6.53 -13.06 -13.36
CA ALA A 150 -7.54 -12.03 -13.16
C ALA A 150 -8.29 -11.70 -14.47
N ASP A 151 -7.54 -11.46 -15.55
CA ASP A 151 -8.09 -11.03 -16.85
C ASP A 151 -8.81 -12.19 -17.56
N ASN A 152 -8.26 -13.42 -17.58
CA ASN A 152 -8.85 -14.58 -18.25
C ASN A 152 -10.12 -15.10 -17.55
N GLY A 153 -10.18 -15.00 -16.22
CA GLY A 153 -11.33 -15.45 -15.43
C GLY A 153 -12.35 -14.36 -15.12
N ASP A 154 -12.09 -13.11 -15.51
CA ASP A 154 -12.85 -11.91 -15.08
C ASP A 154 -13.04 -11.85 -13.55
N PHE A 155 -11.99 -12.32 -12.81
CA PHE A 155 -12.06 -12.35 -11.36
C PHE A 155 -11.75 -11.01 -10.73
N TYR A 156 -10.78 -10.27 -11.31
CA TYR A 156 -10.36 -8.96 -10.81
C TYR A 156 -10.12 -7.98 -11.95
N ARG A 157 -10.46 -6.72 -11.72
CA ARG A 157 -10.25 -5.61 -12.66
C ARG A 157 -10.16 -4.29 -11.90
N LEU A 158 -9.63 -3.26 -12.55
CA LEU A 158 -9.70 -1.91 -12.01
C LEU A 158 -11.17 -1.50 -11.86
N TYR A 159 -11.52 -0.98 -10.69
CA TYR A 159 -12.90 -0.61 -10.38
C TYR A 159 -13.32 0.63 -11.17
N GLU A 160 -14.47 0.54 -11.80
CA GLU A 160 -15.18 1.64 -12.44
C GLU A 160 -16.57 1.78 -11.82
N ASP A 161 -16.87 2.97 -11.27
CA ASP A 161 -18.16 3.22 -10.65
C ASP A 161 -19.21 3.36 -11.77
N PRO A 162 -20.32 2.59 -11.73
CA PRO A 162 -21.30 2.58 -12.81
C PRO A 162 -22.13 3.86 -12.89
N THR A 163 -22.13 4.70 -11.85
CA THR A 163 -22.94 5.93 -11.79
C THR A 163 -22.11 7.20 -11.86
N THR A 164 -20.89 7.16 -11.35
CA THR A 164 -19.94 8.29 -11.29
C THR A 164 -18.54 7.83 -11.67
N PRO A 165 -18.30 7.49 -12.97
CA PRO A 165 -17.00 6.94 -13.41
C PRO A 165 -15.81 7.83 -13.05
N GLU A 166 -15.98 9.15 -13.03
CA GLU A 166 -14.94 10.12 -12.64
C GLU A 166 -14.58 10.04 -11.15
N LYS A 167 -15.39 9.37 -10.34
CA LYS A 167 -15.14 9.12 -8.91
C LYS A 167 -14.75 7.67 -8.61
N SER A 168 -14.48 6.85 -9.61
CA SER A 168 -14.16 5.44 -9.44
C SER A 168 -13.09 5.18 -8.40
N TYR A 169 -12.04 6.00 -8.39
CA TYR A 169 -10.94 5.88 -7.43
C TYR A 169 -11.39 6.12 -5.97
N THR A 170 -12.30 7.05 -5.71
CA THR A 170 -12.86 7.27 -4.36
C THR A 170 -13.85 6.17 -4.00
N ARG A 171 -14.75 5.82 -4.93
CA ARG A 171 -15.83 4.84 -4.69
C ARG A 171 -15.30 3.43 -4.43
N LEU A 172 -14.14 3.07 -4.98
CA LEU A 172 -13.43 1.84 -4.69
C LEU A 172 -13.37 1.53 -3.18
N PHE A 173 -13.08 2.53 -2.35
CA PHE A 173 -12.87 2.36 -0.90
C PHE A 173 -14.18 2.35 -0.09
N ASN A 174 -15.29 2.70 -0.72
CA ASN A 174 -16.61 2.76 -0.08
C ASN A 174 -17.61 1.76 -0.68
N THR A 175 -17.15 0.89 -1.57
CA THR A 175 -17.95 -0.15 -2.23
C THR A 175 -17.40 -1.52 -1.86
N ARG A 176 -18.11 -2.23 -1.00
CA ARG A 176 -17.74 -3.60 -0.60
C ARG A 176 -17.95 -4.58 -1.75
N ALA A 177 -17.15 -5.63 -1.81
CA ALA A 177 -17.21 -6.68 -2.82
C ALA A 177 -17.08 -6.15 -4.26
N ASN A 178 -16.30 -5.08 -4.46
CA ASN A 178 -15.96 -4.59 -5.79
C ASN A 178 -14.90 -5.51 -6.45
N GLY A 179 -14.79 -5.41 -7.78
CA GLY A 179 -13.90 -6.28 -8.55
C GLY A 179 -12.40 -5.94 -8.43
N GLU A 180 -12.00 -4.92 -7.68
CA GLU A 180 -10.59 -4.55 -7.56
C GLU A 180 -9.94 -5.05 -6.26
N VAL A 181 -10.69 -5.14 -5.15
CA VAL A 181 -10.15 -5.59 -3.86
C VAL A 181 -9.98 -7.10 -3.87
N ILE A 182 -8.73 -7.56 -3.81
CA ILE A 182 -8.34 -8.97 -3.75
C ILE A 182 -8.44 -9.49 -2.31
N MET A 183 -7.94 -8.71 -1.36
CA MET A 183 -8.00 -9.01 0.07
C MET A 183 -8.21 -7.72 0.85
N GLY A 184 -9.13 -7.72 1.80
CA GLY A 184 -9.43 -6.55 2.61
C GLY A 184 -9.57 -6.87 4.09
N PHE A 185 -9.21 -5.90 4.94
CA PHE A 185 -9.58 -5.90 6.34
C PHE A 185 -10.98 -5.32 6.46
N LEU A 186 -11.97 -6.20 6.67
CA LEU A 186 -13.37 -5.84 6.70
C LEU A 186 -13.77 -5.23 8.04
N ARG A 187 -14.61 -4.21 7.99
CA ARG A 187 -15.14 -3.52 9.17
C ARG A 187 -16.66 -3.38 9.10
N ALA A 188 -17.30 -3.34 10.25
CA ALA A 188 -18.69 -2.89 10.32
C ALA A 188 -18.80 -1.43 9.83
N PRO A 189 -19.95 -1.00 9.32
CA PRO A 189 -20.17 0.42 8.96
C PRO A 189 -19.83 1.34 10.13
N ALA A 190 -19.00 2.35 9.88
CA ALA A 190 -18.47 3.24 10.89
C ALA A 190 -18.26 4.67 10.34
N ASN A 191 -17.88 5.60 11.21
CA ASN A 191 -17.51 6.97 10.85
C ASN A 191 -16.30 7.49 11.67
N ASP A 192 -15.58 6.60 12.35
CA ASP A 192 -14.45 6.95 13.23
C ASP A 192 -13.30 7.64 12.48
N LEU A 193 -13.04 7.26 11.22
CA LEU A 193 -12.00 7.91 10.41
C LEU A 193 -12.27 9.39 10.18
N TYR A 194 -13.55 9.80 10.09
CA TYR A 194 -13.91 11.23 9.98
C TYR A 194 -13.52 12.01 11.23
N GLY A 195 -13.62 11.39 12.41
CA GLY A 195 -13.20 12.00 13.68
C GLY A 195 -11.67 12.14 13.82
N MET A 196 -10.91 11.34 13.12
CA MET A 196 -9.44 11.41 13.06
C MET A 196 -8.95 12.44 12.04
N MET A 197 -9.83 12.99 11.21
CA MET A 197 -9.52 13.92 10.13
C MET A 197 -10.16 15.28 10.38
N PRO A 198 -9.46 16.20 11.02
CA PRO A 198 -10.03 17.50 11.44
C PRO A 198 -10.43 18.41 10.29
N ALA A 199 -10.17 18.05 9.04
CA ALA A 199 -10.66 18.77 7.86
C ALA A 199 -12.16 19.03 7.89
N PHE A 200 -12.93 18.17 8.59
CA PHE A 200 -14.39 18.31 8.68
C PHE A 200 -14.85 19.14 9.87
N ASP A 201 -13.92 19.53 10.71
CA ASP A 201 -14.15 20.49 11.77
C ASP A 201 -12.97 21.49 11.82
N PRO A 202 -12.93 22.43 10.87
CA PRO A 202 -11.88 23.46 10.84
C PRO A 202 -11.84 24.31 12.12
N TRP A 203 -12.87 24.18 12.96
CA TRP A 203 -13.04 24.89 14.21
C TRP A 203 -12.64 24.06 15.44
N ASN A 204 -12.40 22.74 15.30
CA ASN A 204 -11.97 21.90 16.42
C ASN A 204 -10.43 21.95 16.56
N VAL A 205 -9.94 23.14 16.89
CA VAL A 205 -8.53 23.50 17.03
C VAL A 205 -7.79 22.74 18.15
N ASN A 206 -8.47 21.89 18.91
CA ASN A 206 -7.93 21.22 20.08
C ASN A 206 -7.52 19.75 19.86
N LYS A 207 -7.77 19.18 18.67
CA LYS A 207 -7.33 17.81 18.33
C LYS A 207 -6.04 17.84 17.53
N GLU A 208 -5.07 17.07 17.95
CA GLU A 208 -3.85 16.83 17.19
C GLU A 208 -4.21 16.17 15.85
N LEU A 209 -3.65 16.67 14.76
CA LEU A 209 -3.76 16.10 13.42
C LEU A 209 -2.82 14.89 13.33
N LEU A 210 -3.40 13.69 13.39
CA LEU A 210 -2.63 12.46 13.41
C LEU A 210 -2.06 12.06 12.03
N THR A 211 -2.74 12.45 10.93
CA THR A 211 -2.31 12.09 9.57
C THR A 211 -2.57 13.22 8.60
N CYS A 212 -1.52 13.92 8.19
CA CYS A 212 -1.58 14.97 7.18
C CYS A 212 -0.70 14.62 5.99
N PRO A 213 -1.22 14.67 4.76
CA PRO A 213 -0.39 14.62 3.55
C PRO A 213 0.63 15.76 3.57
N ASN A 214 1.83 15.53 3.05
CA ASN A 214 2.83 16.59 2.92
C ASN A 214 2.97 17.05 1.46
N GLN A 215 3.61 18.19 1.26
CA GLN A 215 3.82 18.79 -0.07
C GLN A 215 4.52 17.84 -1.05
N TRP A 216 5.47 17.03 -0.57
CA TRP A 216 6.18 16.05 -1.41
C TRP A 216 5.25 15.01 -2.07
N LEU A 217 4.10 14.70 -1.46
CA LEU A 217 3.11 13.84 -2.07
C LEU A 217 2.29 14.62 -3.10
N VAL A 218 1.85 15.82 -2.75
CA VAL A 218 1.06 16.70 -3.67
C VAL A 218 1.83 16.98 -4.95
N ASP A 219 3.14 17.20 -4.85
CA ASP A 219 4.01 17.44 -6.01
C ASP A 219 4.18 16.23 -6.94
N CYS A 220 3.89 15.01 -6.44
CA CYS A 220 3.95 13.79 -7.27
C CYS A 220 2.79 13.65 -8.25
N TYR A 221 1.66 14.30 -7.99
CA TYR A 221 0.54 14.24 -8.93
C TYR A 221 0.88 15.03 -10.21
N ASP A 222 0.64 14.41 -11.36
CA ASP A 222 0.86 15.05 -12.66
C ASP A 222 -0.22 16.11 -12.94
N MET A 223 -0.11 16.79 -14.06
CA MET A 223 -1.20 17.54 -14.65
C MET A 223 -2.19 16.57 -15.32
N LEU A 224 -3.37 17.04 -15.65
CA LEU A 224 -4.43 16.22 -16.28
C LEU A 224 -4.00 15.65 -17.63
N ASP A 225 -3.19 16.37 -18.37
CA ASP A 225 -2.57 15.91 -19.62
C ASP A 225 -1.43 14.89 -19.42
N GLY A 226 -1.09 14.58 -18.19
CA GLY A 226 -0.02 13.66 -17.82
C GLY A 226 1.36 14.28 -17.77
N SER A 227 1.52 15.58 -18.04
CA SER A 227 2.79 16.29 -17.91
C SER A 227 3.19 16.44 -16.44
N GLN A 228 4.49 16.41 -16.18
CA GLN A 228 5.03 16.55 -14.83
C GLN A 228 5.13 18.04 -14.45
N PRO A 229 4.46 18.50 -13.36
CA PRO A 229 4.48 19.92 -12.98
C PRO A 229 5.80 20.37 -12.34
N ILE A 230 6.45 19.50 -11.56
CA ILE A 230 7.67 19.80 -10.81
C ILE A 230 8.81 18.93 -11.33
N LEU A 231 9.88 19.56 -11.82
CA LEU A 231 11.07 18.86 -12.34
C LEU A 231 12.10 18.55 -11.25
N GLY A 232 12.07 19.29 -10.15
CA GLY A 232 13.01 19.17 -9.05
C GLY A 232 12.85 20.31 -8.05
N TYR A 233 13.90 20.54 -7.25
CA TYR A 233 13.88 21.55 -6.21
C TYR A 233 15.23 22.25 -6.12
N GLU A 234 15.18 23.58 -6.01
CA GLU A 234 16.36 24.40 -5.64
C GLU A 234 16.61 24.34 -4.13
N SER A 235 15.51 24.24 -3.36
CA SER A 235 15.54 24.06 -1.91
C SER A 235 14.29 23.30 -1.47
N ASN A 236 14.20 22.91 -0.19
CA ASN A 236 13.03 22.20 0.35
C ASN A 236 11.71 22.96 0.17
N THR A 237 11.77 24.27 0.02
CA THR A 237 10.59 25.14 -0.11
C THR A 237 10.50 25.82 -1.48
N LYS A 238 11.45 25.58 -2.40
CA LYS A 238 11.44 26.17 -3.73
C LYS A 238 11.52 25.10 -4.81
N ALA A 239 10.41 24.88 -5.49
CA ALA A 239 10.30 23.89 -6.57
C ALA A 239 10.84 24.46 -7.90
N ILE A 240 11.38 23.60 -8.75
CA ILE A 240 11.71 23.85 -10.14
C ILE A 240 10.50 23.43 -10.96
N ILE A 241 9.78 24.42 -11.48
CA ILE A 241 8.54 24.21 -12.22
C ILE A 241 8.86 23.84 -13.66
N ASN A 242 8.11 22.89 -14.22
CA ASN A 242 8.14 22.59 -15.63
C ASN A 242 7.38 23.68 -16.42
N PRO A 243 8.07 24.52 -17.20
CA PRO A 243 7.43 25.62 -17.92
C PRO A 243 6.44 25.16 -19.00
N ASN A 244 6.54 23.89 -19.43
CA ASN A 244 5.70 23.31 -20.48
C ASN A 244 4.46 22.58 -19.91
N SER A 245 4.31 22.51 -18.58
CA SER A 245 3.22 21.77 -17.95
C SER A 245 1.93 22.59 -17.76
N GLY A 246 1.99 23.91 -17.93
CA GLY A 246 0.88 24.78 -17.58
C GLY A 246 0.60 24.90 -16.07
N TYR A 247 1.47 24.33 -15.21
CA TYR A 247 1.35 24.44 -13.76
C TYR A 247 1.55 25.90 -13.31
N ASN A 248 0.69 26.33 -12.36
CA ASN A 248 0.75 27.68 -11.80
C ASN A 248 0.75 27.63 -10.27
N GLU A 249 1.77 28.17 -9.61
CA GLU A 249 1.88 28.21 -8.15
C GLU A 249 0.78 29.04 -7.46
N ASN A 250 0.16 30.00 -8.17
CA ASN A 250 -0.98 30.75 -7.66
C ASN A 250 -2.31 29.98 -7.77
N SER A 251 -2.33 28.87 -8.50
CA SER A 251 -3.47 27.95 -8.64
C SER A 251 -2.98 26.50 -8.67
N PRO A 252 -2.30 26.01 -7.62
CA PRO A 252 -1.49 24.80 -7.65
C PRO A 252 -2.29 23.49 -7.77
N TYR A 253 -3.60 23.58 -7.64
CA TYR A 253 -4.50 22.41 -7.68
C TYR A 253 -5.35 22.35 -8.96
N ALA A 254 -5.25 23.35 -9.83
CA ALA A 254 -6.00 23.37 -11.09
C ALA A 254 -5.38 22.40 -12.12
N ASN A 255 -6.24 21.72 -12.88
CA ASN A 255 -5.83 20.83 -13.98
C ASN A 255 -4.81 19.75 -13.58
N ARG A 256 -4.92 19.22 -12.35
CA ARG A 256 -4.06 18.15 -11.83
C ARG A 256 -4.70 16.77 -12.07
N ASP A 257 -3.89 15.75 -11.97
CA ASP A 257 -4.32 14.35 -11.89
C ASP A 257 -5.56 14.24 -10.99
N PRO A 258 -6.67 13.69 -11.46
CA PRO A 258 -7.94 13.63 -10.71
C PRO A 258 -7.82 12.94 -9.35
N ARG A 259 -6.85 12.03 -9.18
CA ARG A 259 -6.60 11.36 -7.90
C ARG A 259 -6.13 12.33 -6.80
N LEU A 260 -5.57 13.50 -7.15
CA LEU A 260 -5.20 14.51 -6.15
C LEU A 260 -6.43 14.91 -5.34
N ALA A 261 -7.49 15.38 -5.99
CA ALA A 261 -8.71 15.83 -5.33
C ALA A 261 -9.47 14.67 -4.65
N GLN A 262 -9.31 13.44 -5.15
CA GLN A 262 -9.92 12.24 -4.59
C GLN A 262 -9.16 11.66 -3.38
N SER A 263 -7.91 12.06 -3.17
CA SER A 263 -7.09 11.60 -2.04
C SER A 263 -6.86 12.67 -0.99
N ILE A 264 -6.85 13.94 -1.39
CA ILE A 264 -6.37 15.06 -0.58
C ILE A 264 -7.30 16.27 -0.75
N LEU A 265 -7.84 16.78 0.36
CA LEU A 265 -8.46 18.10 0.36
C LEU A 265 -7.39 19.17 0.46
N CYS A 266 -7.40 20.08 -0.50
CA CYS A 266 -6.53 21.25 -0.61
C CYS A 266 -7.33 22.53 -0.30
N ASP A 267 -6.63 23.66 -0.25
CA ASP A 267 -7.29 24.99 -0.13
C ASP A 267 -8.31 25.20 -1.25
N GLY A 268 -9.50 25.71 -0.90
CA GLY A 268 -10.62 25.91 -1.82
C GLY A 268 -11.45 24.65 -2.09
N ALA A 269 -11.00 23.45 -1.71
CA ALA A 269 -11.78 22.24 -1.87
C ALA A 269 -13.00 22.23 -0.93
N THR A 270 -14.14 21.76 -1.46
CA THR A 270 -15.41 21.70 -0.72
C THR A 270 -15.79 20.25 -0.44
N TRP A 271 -16.06 19.93 0.84
CA TRP A 271 -16.70 18.69 1.25
C TRP A 271 -18.21 18.86 1.26
N PRO A 272 -18.98 17.97 0.63
CA PRO A 272 -20.40 18.21 0.38
C PRO A 272 -21.27 18.28 1.62
N LEU A 273 -21.03 17.44 2.62
CA LEU A 273 -21.93 17.24 3.76
C LEU A 273 -21.20 17.30 5.11
N VAL A 274 -21.34 18.43 5.79
CA VAL A 274 -20.97 18.61 7.21
C VAL A 274 -22.10 19.34 7.92
N ASN A 275 -22.84 18.66 8.79
CA ASN A 275 -24.06 19.17 9.43
C ASN A 275 -25.14 19.63 8.41
N GLY A 276 -25.26 18.89 7.29
CA GLY A 276 -26.24 19.19 6.23
C GLY A 276 -25.84 20.33 5.29
N LYS A 277 -24.59 20.81 5.34
CA LYS A 277 -24.09 21.90 4.50
C LYS A 277 -22.72 21.58 3.92
N PRO A 278 -22.36 22.13 2.76
CA PRO A 278 -20.99 22.05 2.28
C PRO A 278 -20.02 22.79 3.23
N ALA A 279 -18.81 22.25 3.36
CA ALA A 279 -17.71 22.87 4.10
C ALA A 279 -16.48 23.04 3.19
N THR A 280 -15.94 24.25 3.11
CA THR A 280 -14.80 24.58 2.25
C THR A 280 -13.54 24.78 3.08
N ILE A 281 -12.42 24.21 2.63
CA ILE A 281 -11.09 24.46 3.21
C ILE A 281 -10.64 25.86 2.82
N ASP A 282 -10.19 26.63 3.82
CA ASP A 282 -9.74 28.00 3.64
C ASP A 282 -8.46 28.24 4.45
N LEU A 283 -7.29 28.12 3.82
CA LEU A 283 -5.98 28.27 4.47
C LEU A 283 -5.65 29.73 4.87
N SER A 284 -6.48 30.73 4.52
CA SER A 284 -6.34 32.08 5.06
C SER A 284 -6.78 32.13 6.53
N LYS A 285 -7.62 31.19 6.97
CA LYS A 285 -7.96 30.98 8.36
C LYS A 285 -6.88 30.19 9.05
N SER A 286 -6.48 30.60 10.25
CA SER A 286 -5.40 29.95 11.01
C SER A 286 -5.78 28.53 11.41
N TYR A 287 -5.30 27.54 10.66
CA TYR A 287 -5.25 26.14 11.14
C TYR A 287 -4.01 26.01 11.98
N ARG A 288 -4.17 25.79 13.27
CA ARG A 288 -3.09 25.79 14.27
C ARG A 288 -2.05 24.70 14.00
N TRP A 289 -2.43 23.61 13.34
CA TRP A 289 -1.61 22.42 13.13
C TRP A 289 -1.84 21.84 11.73
N GLY A 290 -0.80 21.19 11.19
CA GLY A 290 -0.91 20.40 9.97
C GLY A 290 -0.15 20.98 8.79
N SER A 291 -0.18 20.22 7.69
CA SER A 291 0.55 20.54 6.46
C SER A 291 -0.20 21.49 5.51
N GLY A 292 -1.41 21.89 5.85
CA GLY A 292 -2.34 22.56 4.92
C GLY A 292 -3.08 21.61 3.98
N TYR A 293 -2.91 20.30 4.18
CA TYR A 293 -3.54 19.23 3.43
C TYR A 293 -4.26 18.25 4.33
N PHE A 294 -5.36 17.67 3.85
CA PHE A 294 -6.17 16.74 4.63
C PHE A 294 -6.50 15.50 3.79
N LEU A 295 -6.50 14.33 4.42
CA LEU A 295 -6.77 13.07 3.77
C LEU A 295 -8.27 12.88 3.51
N THR A 296 -8.64 12.38 2.31
CA THR A 296 -10.03 12.04 1.96
C THR A 296 -10.19 10.64 1.38
N LYS A 297 -9.11 9.99 1.02
CA LYS A 297 -9.11 8.76 0.20
C LYS A 297 -10.12 7.69 0.65
N PHE A 298 -10.32 7.47 1.92
CA PHE A 298 -11.21 6.43 2.43
C PHE A 298 -12.60 6.96 2.83
N LEU A 299 -12.84 8.24 2.62
CA LEU A 299 -14.06 8.89 3.08
C LEU A 299 -15.14 8.90 2.00
N ASP A 300 -16.38 8.69 2.39
CA ASP A 300 -17.55 8.76 1.52
C ASP A 300 -18.18 10.15 1.60
N ASP A 301 -18.17 10.88 0.50
CA ASP A 301 -18.73 12.21 0.39
C ASP A 301 -20.28 12.24 0.34
N ARG A 302 -20.91 11.06 0.30
CA ARG A 302 -22.38 10.90 0.28
C ARG A 302 -22.98 10.89 1.68
N ILE A 303 -22.19 10.72 2.72
CA ILE A 303 -22.68 10.65 4.10
C ILE A 303 -22.35 11.91 4.90
N ASP A 304 -23.28 12.27 5.80
CA ASP A 304 -23.02 13.30 6.80
C ASP A 304 -22.64 12.65 8.13
N HIS A 305 -21.35 12.50 8.36
CA HIS A 305 -20.82 11.87 9.56
C HIS A 305 -21.17 12.64 10.85
N ARG A 306 -21.42 13.97 10.76
CA ARG A 306 -21.82 14.81 11.90
C ARG A 306 -23.26 14.55 12.32
N LYS A 307 -24.08 13.99 11.43
CA LYS A 307 -25.44 13.52 11.71
C LYS A 307 -25.52 12.03 12.01
N GLY A 308 -24.36 11.39 12.28
CA GLY A 308 -24.31 9.96 12.59
C GLY A 308 -24.30 9.04 11.37
N GLY A 309 -24.13 9.58 10.16
CA GLY A 309 -23.98 8.76 8.96
C GLY A 309 -22.76 7.83 9.06
N THR A 310 -22.91 6.60 8.59
CA THR A 310 -21.86 5.57 8.58
C THR A 310 -21.71 4.98 7.19
N THR A 311 -20.51 4.45 6.89
CA THR A 311 -20.23 3.72 5.67
C THR A 311 -19.27 2.56 5.94
N TYR A 312 -19.16 1.63 5.01
CA TYR A 312 -18.08 0.65 5.04
C TYR A 312 -16.75 1.38 4.87
N MET A 313 -15.80 1.02 5.75
CA MET A 313 -14.42 1.54 5.74
C MET A 313 -13.46 0.36 5.72
N ASP A 314 -13.69 -0.56 4.78
CA ASP A 314 -12.82 -1.70 4.59
C ASP A 314 -11.47 -1.20 4.09
N PHE A 315 -10.38 -1.71 4.71
CA PHE A 315 -9.03 -1.35 4.28
C PHE A 315 -8.54 -2.39 3.27
N PRO A 316 -8.20 -1.99 2.03
CA PRO A 316 -7.66 -2.92 1.04
C PRO A 316 -6.25 -3.33 1.46
N MET A 317 -6.09 -4.58 1.87
CA MET A 317 -4.78 -5.17 2.15
C MET A 317 -4.04 -5.50 0.84
N MET A 318 -4.80 -5.79 -0.20
CA MET A 318 -4.33 -6.03 -1.57
C MET A 318 -5.43 -5.72 -2.56
N ARG A 319 -5.07 -5.06 -3.66
CA ARG A 319 -5.98 -4.77 -4.78
C ARG A 319 -5.29 -4.87 -6.13
N TYR A 320 -6.07 -5.04 -7.19
CA TYR A 320 -5.57 -5.35 -8.52
C TYR A 320 -4.61 -4.29 -9.10
N ALA A 321 -4.83 -3.01 -8.82
CA ALA A 321 -3.89 -1.97 -9.24
C ALA A 321 -2.48 -2.14 -8.66
N GLU A 322 -2.34 -2.71 -7.47
CA GLU A 322 -1.03 -3.04 -6.92
C GLU A 322 -0.33 -4.11 -7.75
N ILE A 323 -1.04 -5.16 -8.14
CA ILE A 323 -0.48 -6.26 -8.96
C ILE A 323 0.02 -5.73 -10.31
N LEU A 324 -0.72 -4.82 -10.94
CA LEU A 324 -0.29 -4.15 -12.17
C LEU A 324 1.02 -3.37 -11.97
N LEU A 325 1.15 -2.69 -10.82
CA LEU A 325 2.36 -1.94 -10.46
C LEU A 325 3.52 -2.86 -10.06
N ASP A 326 3.24 -3.99 -9.41
CA ASP A 326 4.23 -5.00 -9.03
C ASP A 326 4.85 -5.62 -10.29
N TYR A 327 4.01 -5.97 -11.27
CA TYR A 327 4.47 -6.46 -12.56
C TYR A 327 5.29 -5.41 -13.31
N ALA A 328 4.79 -4.17 -13.40
CA ALA A 328 5.50 -3.10 -14.10
C ALA A 328 6.89 -2.86 -13.51
N GLU A 329 7.02 -2.88 -12.19
CA GLU A 329 8.31 -2.74 -11.51
C GLU A 329 9.22 -3.95 -11.81
N ALA A 330 8.74 -5.15 -11.59
CA ALA A 330 9.54 -6.36 -11.75
C ALA A 330 9.99 -6.58 -13.20
N GLU A 331 9.12 -6.35 -14.18
CA GLU A 331 9.44 -6.48 -15.61
C GLU A 331 10.50 -5.45 -16.05
N ASN A 332 10.37 -4.19 -15.60
CA ASN A 332 11.37 -3.16 -15.89
C ASN A 332 12.74 -3.48 -15.27
N GLU A 333 12.76 -4.07 -14.08
CA GLU A 333 14.02 -4.41 -13.39
C GLU A 333 14.63 -5.72 -13.91
N ALA A 334 13.82 -6.64 -14.44
CA ALA A 334 14.28 -7.92 -14.94
C ALA A 334 15.08 -7.78 -16.25
N GLU A 335 14.69 -6.86 -17.15
CA GLU A 335 15.31 -6.70 -18.45
C GLU A 335 15.35 -5.24 -18.92
N ASP A 336 16.50 -4.77 -19.37
CA ASP A 336 16.62 -3.46 -20.03
C ASP A 336 16.40 -3.57 -21.54
N THR A 337 15.16 -3.92 -21.92
CA THR A 337 14.75 -4.02 -23.34
C THR A 337 13.54 -3.11 -23.60
N ASN A 338 13.35 -2.72 -24.87
CA ASN A 338 12.15 -1.97 -25.24
C ASN A 338 10.86 -2.76 -24.97
N THR A 339 10.88 -4.07 -25.24
CA THR A 339 9.73 -4.96 -24.98
C THR A 339 9.35 -4.99 -23.50
N ALA A 340 10.33 -5.07 -22.59
CA ALA A 340 10.06 -5.01 -21.15
C ALA A 340 9.44 -3.65 -20.75
N ARG A 341 9.95 -2.55 -21.30
CA ARG A 341 9.37 -1.21 -21.08
C ARG A 341 7.94 -1.09 -21.60
N GLU A 342 7.65 -1.62 -22.80
CA GLU A 342 6.30 -1.63 -23.36
C GLU A 342 5.31 -2.40 -22.46
N LYS A 343 5.68 -3.58 -21.98
CA LYS A 343 4.88 -4.39 -21.08
C LYS A 343 4.61 -3.66 -19.74
N ALA A 344 5.64 -3.06 -19.14
CA ALA A 344 5.51 -2.31 -17.89
C ALA A 344 4.60 -1.08 -18.08
N ILE A 345 4.80 -0.30 -19.15
CA ILE A 345 4.02 0.89 -19.46
C ILE A 345 2.57 0.57 -19.78
N ALA A 346 2.29 -0.57 -20.40
CA ALA A 346 0.92 -1.01 -20.65
C ALA A 346 0.11 -1.08 -19.34
N GLN A 347 0.70 -1.58 -18.25
CA GLN A 347 0.03 -1.64 -16.94
C GLN A 347 -0.13 -0.26 -16.31
N LEU A 348 0.88 0.60 -16.40
CA LEU A 348 0.76 1.98 -15.92
C LEU A 348 -0.36 2.72 -16.64
N ASN A 349 -0.48 2.56 -17.94
CA ASN A 349 -1.51 3.22 -18.73
C ASN A 349 -2.93 2.71 -18.39
N ARG A 350 -3.11 1.42 -18.02
CA ARG A 350 -4.40 0.93 -17.48
C ARG A 350 -4.82 1.74 -16.26
N ILE A 351 -3.92 1.92 -15.30
CA ILE A 351 -4.17 2.67 -14.05
C ILE A 351 -4.45 4.15 -14.35
N ARG A 352 -3.62 4.76 -15.20
CA ARG A 352 -3.73 6.17 -15.57
C ARG A 352 -5.04 6.50 -16.30
N ARG A 353 -5.47 5.65 -17.22
CA ARG A 353 -6.75 5.80 -17.92
C ARG A 353 -7.94 5.70 -16.95
N ARG A 354 -7.93 4.71 -16.01
CA ARG A 354 -8.94 4.63 -14.95
C ARG A 354 -9.00 5.90 -14.11
N ALA A 355 -7.86 6.53 -13.86
CA ALA A 355 -7.77 7.80 -13.14
C ALA A 355 -8.26 9.02 -13.95
N GLY A 356 -8.53 8.87 -15.23
CA GLY A 356 -8.97 9.95 -16.12
C GLY A 356 -7.85 10.75 -16.77
N ILE A 357 -6.59 10.27 -16.72
CA ILE A 357 -5.47 10.87 -17.43
C ILE A 357 -5.56 10.47 -18.91
N THR A 358 -5.53 11.47 -19.78
CA THR A 358 -5.85 11.28 -21.22
C THR A 358 -4.66 10.90 -22.07
N THR A 359 -3.43 11.13 -21.60
CA THR A 359 -2.20 10.88 -22.37
C THR A 359 -1.49 9.64 -21.84
N ASP A 360 -1.28 8.69 -22.74
CA ASP A 360 -0.51 7.48 -22.46
C ASP A 360 0.99 7.76 -22.39
N LEU A 361 1.68 6.99 -21.55
CA LEU A 361 3.13 6.90 -21.55
C LEU A 361 3.59 6.07 -22.75
N LEU A 362 4.72 6.44 -23.37
CA LEU A 362 5.32 5.73 -24.49
C LEU A 362 6.68 5.15 -24.10
N ALA A 363 6.94 3.92 -24.48
CA ALA A 363 8.21 3.23 -24.12
C ALA A 363 9.45 3.96 -24.69
N ALA A 364 9.29 4.62 -25.83
CA ALA A 364 10.36 5.38 -26.48
C ALA A 364 10.86 6.58 -25.65
N ASP A 365 10.04 7.10 -24.71
CA ASP A 365 10.39 8.24 -23.87
C ASP A 365 11.23 7.85 -22.65
N TYR A 366 11.45 6.55 -22.44
CA TYR A 366 12.07 6.02 -21.22
C TYR A 366 13.22 5.05 -21.51
N ASN A 367 14.27 5.13 -20.73
CA ASN A 367 15.19 4.03 -20.46
C ASN A 367 14.78 3.32 -19.15
N GLN A 368 15.45 2.22 -18.80
CA GLN A 368 15.16 1.47 -17.58
C GLN A 368 15.16 2.34 -16.31
N ALA A 369 16.16 3.23 -16.18
CA ALA A 369 16.32 4.07 -14.99
C ALA A 369 15.22 5.12 -14.86
N THR A 370 14.87 5.80 -15.95
CA THR A 370 13.81 6.82 -15.98
C THR A 370 12.42 6.20 -15.83
N LEU A 371 12.21 4.99 -16.39
CA LEU A 371 10.96 4.26 -16.19
C LEU A 371 10.83 3.75 -14.74
N ARG A 372 11.92 3.33 -14.11
CA ARG A 372 11.93 3.00 -12.66
C ARG A 372 11.39 4.16 -11.82
N GLU A 373 11.88 5.38 -12.04
CA GLU A 373 11.40 6.53 -11.28
C GLU A 373 9.93 6.86 -11.61
N ARG A 374 9.50 6.65 -12.86
CA ARG A 374 8.09 6.81 -13.25
C ARG A 374 7.20 5.80 -12.55
N ILE A 375 7.58 4.52 -12.50
CA ILE A 375 6.85 3.45 -11.79
C ILE A 375 6.77 3.77 -10.28
N ARG A 376 7.87 4.17 -9.67
CA ARG A 376 7.91 4.55 -8.25
C ARG A 376 7.00 5.73 -7.94
N LYS A 377 6.91 6.69 -8.86
CA LYS A 377 6.02 7.83 -8.75
C LYS A 377 4.56 7.38 -8.87
N GLU A 378 4.22 6.53 -9.85
CA GLU A 378 2.87 6.00 -10.04
C GLU A 378 2.42 5.19 -8.81
N ARG A 379 3.28 4.30 -8.27
CA ARG A 379 3.01 3.59 -7.00
C ARG A 379 2.73 4.56 -5.86
N ARG A 380 3.49 5.64 -5.75
CA ARG A 380 3.31 6.63 -4.68
C ARG A 380 1.98 7.36 -4.76
N VAL A 381 1.51 7.67 -5.96
CA VAL A 381 0.23 8.35 -6.22
C VAL A 381 -0.93 7.37 -6.06
N GLU A 382 -0.88 6.24 -6.73
CA GLU A 382 -1.97 5.26 -6.76
C GLU A 382 -2.20 4.63 -5.39
N LEU A 383 -1.14 4.20 -4.71
CA LEU A 383 -1.18 3.48 -3.44
C LEU A 383 -0.94 4.38 -2.22
N CYS A 384 -1.13 5.70 -2.36
CA CYS A 384 -0.97 6.60 -1.21
C CYS A 384 -1.94 6.23 -0.09
N PHE A 385 -1.47 6.28 1.17
CA PHE A 385 -2.20 5.94 2.39
C PHE A 385 -2.59 4.46 2.56
N GLU A 386 -2.13 3.57 1.68
CA GLU A 386 -2.39 2.12 1.75
C GLU A 386 -1.19 1.32 2.32
N ASP A 387 -0.39 1.93 3.18
CA ASP A 387 0.79 1.35 3.87
C ASP A 387 1.99 0.98 2.98
N HIS A 388 1.93 1.17 1.65
CA HIS A 388 2.99 0.75 0.73
C HIS A 388 4.27 1.59 0.86
N ARG A 389 4.15 2.93 0.96
CA ARG A 389 5.31 3.84 0.93
C ARG A 389 6.34 3.55 1.99
N PHE A 390 5.91 3.14 3.19
CA PHE A 390 6.81 2.78 4.29
C PHE A 390 7.78 1.64 3.90
N PHE A 391 7.26 0.62 3.23
CA PHE A 391 8.04 -0.52 2.79
C PHE A 391 8.80 -0.22 1.49
N ASP A 392 8.18 0.44 0.52
CA ASP A 392 8.76 0.75 -0.78
C ASP A 392 10.09 1.51 -0.66
N ILE A 393 10.14 2.59 0.11
CA ILE A 393 11.39 3.37 0.26
C ILE A 393 12.51 2.58 0.95
N ARG A 394 12.17 1.59 1.79
CA ARG A 394 13.12 0.71 2.48
C ARG A 394 13.62 -0.39 1.55
N ARG A 395 12.72 -1.10 0.87
CA ARG A 395 13.09 -2.17 -0.03
C ARG A 395 13.93 -1.67 -1.23
N TRP A 396 13.67 -0.43 -1.69
CA TRP A 396 14.49 0.24 -2.72
C TRP A 396 15.79 0.85 -2.18
N LEU A 397 16.07 0.81 -0.88
CA LEU A 397 17.20 1.43 -0.19
C LEU A 397 17.31 2.95 -0.39
N ILE A 398 16.19 3.63 -0.65
CA ILE A 398 16.13 5.10 -0.78
C ILE A 398 15.62 5.80 0.48
N ALA A 399 15.27 5.06 1.53
CA ALA A 399 14.68 5.61 2.73
C ALA A 399 15.54 6.69 3.39
N LYS A 400 16.85 6.52 3.43
CA LYS A 400 17.78 7.51 3.98
C LYS A 400 17.68 8.87 3.25
N ASN A 401 17.63 8.84 1.93
CA ASN A 401 17.53 10.06 1.12
C ASN A 401 16.16 10.73 1.27
N VAL A 402 15.08 9.93 1.21
CA VAL A 402 13.70 10.42 1.36
C VAL A 402 13.43 10.95 2.76
N MET A 403 13.91 10.28 3.79
CA MET A 403 13.63 10.64 5.19
C MET A 403 14.51 11.77 5.72
N ARG A 404 15.61 12.12 5.04
CA ARG A 404 16.41 13.31 5.33
C ARG A 404 15.73 14.60 4.88
N LEU A 405 14.84 14.53 3.90
CA LEU A 405 14.05 15.69 3.50
C LEU A 405 13.10 16.06 4.66
N PRO A 406 12.99 17.33 5.03
CA PRO A 406 12.05 17.75 6.06
C PRO A 406 10.61 17.50 5.61
N ALA A 407 9.68 17.44 6.55
CA ALA A 407 8.28 17.53 6.24
C ALA A 407 7.97 18.97 5.76
N VAL A 408 7.34 19.10 4.60
CA VAL A 408 6.97 20.38 4.00
C VAL A 408 5.46 20.44 3.86
N GLY A 409 4.88 21.55 4.24
CA GLY A 409 3.46 21.87 4.06
C GLY A 409 3.28 23.12 3.21
N ILE A 410 2.03 23.57 3.13
CA ILE A 410 1.60 24.76 2.43
C ILE A 410 0.87 25.72 3.38
N LYS A 411 1.10 27.01 3.26
CA LYS A 411 0.33 28.08 3.92
C LYS A 411 -0.09 29.11 2.89
N LYS A 412 -1.17 29.83 3.18
CA LYS A 412 -1.58 30.99 2.38
C LYS A 412 -1.31 32.25 3.21
N ILE A 413 -0.32 33.04 2.76
CA ILE A 413 0.13 34.24 3.45
C ILE A 413 -0.07 35.41 2.50
N ASN A 414 -0.85 36.41 2.93
CA ASN A 414 -1.22 37.56 2.09
C ASN A 414 -1.82 37.19 0.72
N GLY A 415 -2.56 36.07 0.67
CA GLY A 415 -3.17 35.57 -0.55
C GLY A 415 -2.29 34.65 -1.42
N GLU A 416 -1.02 34.53 -1.13
CA GLU A 416 -0.05 33.73 -1.88
C GLU A 416 0.23 32.39 -1.17
N TYR A 417 0.42 31.34 -1.96
CA TYR A 417 0.82 30.02 -1.42
C TYR A 417 2.32 29.97 -1.16
N GLN A 418 2.68 29.57 0.04
CA GLN A 418 4.07 29.44 0.46
C GLN A 418 4.33 28.04 1.04
N ARG A 419 5.36 27.37 0.51
CA ARG A 419 5.86 26.10 1.06
C ARG A 419 6.62 26.39 2.37
N VAL A 420 6.31 25.64 3.41
CA VAL A 420 6.92 25.83 4.74
C VAL A 420 7.47 24.53 5.28
N THR A 421 8.62 24.58 5.89
CA THR A 421 9.18 23.43 6.64
C THR A 421 8.39 23.26 7.92
N LEU A 422 7.89 22.05 8.17
CA LEU A 422 7.08 21.70 9.34
C LEU A 422 7.90 21.02 10.40
N ASP A 423 8.72 20.05 9.99
CA ASP A 423 9.48 19.20 10.89
C ASP A 423 10.69 18.61 10.17
N THR A 424 11.70 18.22 10.93
CA THR A 424 12.89 17.52 10.46
C THR A 424 12.86 16.07 10.97
N ARG A 425 13.24 15.15 10.06
CA ARG A 425 13.21 13.73 10.38
C ARG A 425 14.63 13.19 10.52
N ASN A 426 14.80 12.26 11.45
CA ASN A 426 16.04 11.53 11.59
C ASN A 426 15.86 10.09 11.10
N TYR A 427 16.79 9.61 10.27
CA TYR A 427 16.76 8.27 9.72
C TYR A 427 18.17 7.68 9.63
N ASN A 428 18.29 6.46 10.14
CA ASN A 428 19.51 5.66 10.05
C ASN A 428 19.21 4.40 9.22
N GLU A 429 20.17 3.92 8.44
CA GLU A 429 20.00 2.76 7.53
C GLU A 429 19.60 1.48 8.27
N ARG A 430 20.01 1.30 9.54
CA ARG A 430 19.53 0.19 10.38
C ARG A 430 18.00 0.14 10.49
N MET A 431 17.32 1.30 10.33
CA MET A 431 15.86 1.40 10.38
C MET A 431 15.15 0.85 9.13
N ASN A 432 15.90 0.34 8.14
CA ASN A 432 15.29 -0.38 7.01
C ASN A 432 14.59 -1.65 7.48
N LEU A 433 15.14 -2.32 8.49
CA LEU A 433 14.51 -3.45 9.18
C LEU A 433 14.30 -3.11 10.65
N ALA A 434 13.30 -3.67 11.26
CA ALA A 434 13.05 -3.50 12.69
C ALA A 434 14.02 -4.37 13.52
N PRO A 435 14.41 -3.92 14.74
CA PRO A 435 15.24 -4.72 15.63
C PRO A 435 14.47 -5.93 16.18
N ILE A 436 15.17 -7.03 16.37
CA ILE A 436 14.68 -8.14 17.18
C ILE A 436 14.75 -7.72 18.66
N PRO A 437 13.74 -8.02 19.49
CA PRO A 437 13.80 -7.72 20.91
C PRO A 437 15.06 -8.29 21.57
N GLN A 438 15.78 -7.48 22.36
CA GLN A 438 17.05 -7.87 22.92
C GLN A 438 16.95 -9.09 23.83
N ASP A 439 15.85 -9.22 24.57
CA ASP A 439 15.60 -10.38 25.44
C ASP A 439 15.53 -11.69 24.64
N GLU A 440 14.98 -11.65 23.42
CA GLU A 440 14.95 -12.85 22.57
C GLU A 440 16.33 -13.21 22.05
N VAL A 441 17.13 -12.22 21.65
CA VAL A 441 18.53 -12.44 21.23
C VAL A 441 19.37 -12.98 22.38
N ASN A 442 19.14 -12.49 23.59
CA ASN A 442 19.87 -12.94 24.79
C ASN A 442 19.50 -14.37 25.23
N ASN A 443 18.23 -14.72 25.07
CA ASN A 443 17.72 -16.01 25.57
C ASN A 443 17.80 -17.15 24.54
N CYS A 444 17.86 -16.83 23.24
CA CYS A 444 17.87 -17.83 22.17
C CYS A 444 19.17 -17.71 21.36
N PRO A 445 20.14 -18.63 21.55
CA PRO A 445 21.49 -18.51 20.97
C PRO A 445 21.50 -18.52 19.43
N ASN A 446 20.47 -19.09 18.81
CA ASN A 446 20.33 -19.16 17.36
C ASN A 446 19.48 -18.02 16.75
N ILE A 447 19.16 -17.00 17.55
CA ILE A 447 18.51 -15.77 17.08
C ILE A 447 19.53 -14.64 17.08
N TYR A 448 19.87 -14.16 15.90
CA TYR A 448 20.79 -13.03 15.72
C TYR A 448 20.04 -11.74 15.38
N GLN A 449 20.62 -10.60 15.72
CA GLN A 449 20.07 -9.26 15.50
C GLN A 449 20.15 -8.83 14.03
N ASN A 450 19.28 -7.91 13.63
CA ASN A 450 19.39 -7.23 12.35
C ASN A 450 20.63 -6.30 12.31
N PRO A 451 21.23 -6.07 11.13
CA PRO A 451 22.43 -5.23 11.02
C PRO A 451 22.25 -3.84 11.59
N GLY A 452 23.23 -3.38 12.38
CA GLY A 452 23.30 -2.03 12.92
C GLY A 452 22.60 -1.82 14.28
N TYR A 453 22.08 -2.87 14.89
CA TYR A 453 21.51 -2.87 16.24
C TYR A 453 22.39 -3.60 17.23
#